data_de34a05ac6470f22dc4e7b793291836b
#
_entry.id   de34a05ac6470f22dc4e7b793291836b
#
_cell.length_a   1.000
_cell.length_b   1.000
_cell.length_c   1.000
_cell.angle_alpha   90.00
_cell.angle_beta   90.00
_cell.angle_gamma   90.00
#
_symmetry.space_group_name_H-M   'P 1'
#
loop_
_entity.id
_entity.type
_entity.pdbx_description
1 polymer ?
#
loop_
_entity_poly.entity_id
_entity_poly.type
_entity_poly.pdbx_seq_one_letter_code
_entity_poly.pdbx_strand_id
1 'polypeptide(L)'
;QILDNETHSSEKSGMDKESMLMWSYGKLETLNLFIPRLMGGSSNEEGSDKMMAKIQEMVQTNVSSQEEMNRVQKGFGSLTYWGDQPGTSGPAYQGAVVCFLAFLGFFFAHKKYRYWILGASILTILLAWGSNFLIVSDFFIDFVPFYNKFRAPSSILVVVELLFPLIAILGLYRFFNSNETTETKAENVLTEDYKKKVLLWSSVGILGVTFILMLFGKSILGFYTSNEKTYLPPYLLDFLVDERFKVFRIDALKAIIYVGITSAV
;
A
#
# COMPACT_ATOMS: atom_id res chain seq x y z
N GLN A 1 -18.59 -37.46 -43.22
CA GLN A 1 -19.55 -36.66 -42.44
C GLN A 1 -18.96 -36.44 -41.04
N ILE A 2 -18.10 -35.46 -40.95
CA ILE A 2 -17.69 -34.84 -39.70
C ILE A 2 -17.79 -33.35 -39.99
N LEU A 3 -18.90 -32.77 -39.63
CA LEU A 3 -19.12 -31.33 -39.74
C LEU A 3 -19.85 -30.87 -38.47
N ASP A 4 -19.30 -29.80 -37.91
CA ASP A 4 -19.95 -28.77 -37.12
C ASP A 4 -20.38 -29.12 -35.71
N ASN A 5 -19.45 -28.78 -34.81
CA ASN A 5 -19.82 -28.11 -33.56
C ASN A 5 -18.77 -27.02 -33.25
N GLU A 6 -18.67 -26.03 -34.14
CA GLU A 6 -18.14 -24.73 -33.75
C GLU A 6 -19.24 -24.02 -32.98
N THR A 7 -19.29 -24.26 -31.68
CA THR A 7 -19.98 -23.35 -30.78
C THR A 7 -19.26 -22.03 -30.84
N HIS A 8 -19.87 -21.05 -31.50
CA HIS A 8 -19.53 -19.65 -31.43
C HIS A 8 -19.62 -19.20 -29.97
N SER A 9 -18.57 -19.45 -29.19
CA SER A 9 -18.29 -18.61 -28.06
C SER A 9 -17.90 -17.26 -28.64
N SER A 10 -18.78 -16.28 -28.51
CA SER A 10 -18.46 -14.88 -28.77
C SER A 10 -17.20 -14.55 -27.95
N GLU A 11 -16.04 -14.56 -28.61
CA GLU A 11 -14.81 -14.10 -28.05
C GLU A 11 -15.02 -12.64 -27.60
N LYS A 12 -15.24 -12.43 -26.32
CA LYS A 12 -15.08 -11.12 -25.73
C LYS A 12 -13.61 -10.75 -25.99
N SER A 13 -13.38 -9.94 -27.01
CA SER A 13 -12.06 -9.45 -27.41
C SER A 13 -11.40 -8.70 -26.23
N GLY A 14 -10.78 -9.42 -25.33
CA GLY A 14 -10.13 -8.89 -24.14
C GLY A 14 -9.27 -9.95 -23.46
N MET A 15 -8.47 -9.51 -22.49
CA MET A 15 -7.68 -10.39 -21.64
C MET A 15 -8.62 -11.14 -20.68
N ASP A 16 -8.26 -12.37 -20.28
CA ASP A 16 -8.98 -13.08 -19.25
C ASP A 16 -8.89 -12.35 -17.89
N LYS A 17 -9.92 -12.50 -17.06
CA LYS A 17 -10.05 -11.76 -15.79
C LYS A 17 -8.89 -12.04 -14.83
N GLU A 18 -8.39 -13.27 -14.79
CA GLU A 18 -7.29 -13.66 -13.93
C GLU A 18 -6.00 -12.93 -14.32
N SER A 19 -5.68 -12.89 -15.61
CA SER A 19 -4.52 -12.15 -16.13
C SER A 19 -4.65 -10.63 -15.94
N MET A 20 -5.86 -10.06 -16.09
CA MET A 20 -6.09 -8.64 -15.83
C MET A 20 -5.84 -8.26 -14.38
N LEU A 21 -6.28 -9.10 -13.44
CA LEU A 21 -6.24 -8.82 -12.00
C LEU A 21 -5.00 -9.42 -11.31
N MET A 22 -4.08 -10.01 -12.04
CA MET A 22 -2.89 -10.66 -11.48
C MET A 22 -2.06 -9.72 -10.59
N TRP A 23 -1.90 -8.45 -11.01
CA TRP A 23 -1.12 -7.43 -10.31
C TRP A 23 -1.98 -6.54 -9.42
N SER A 24 -2.88 -7.17 -8.67
CA SER A 24 -3.73 -6.47 -7.70
C SER A 24 -2.96 -6.08 -6.46
N TYR A 25 -3.21 -4.86 -5.98
CA TYR A 25 -2.58 -4.33 -4.78
C TYR A 25 -3.25 -4.90 -3.52
N GLY A 26 -2.46 -5.27 -2.54
CA GLY A 26 -3.00 -5.72 -1.26
C GLY A 26 -3.67 -4.59 -0.49
N LYS A 27 -4.75 -4.89 0.24
CA LYS A 27 -5.43 -3.87 1.04
C LYS A 27 -4.49 -3.24 2.08
N LEU A 28 -3.72 -4.07 2.77
CA LEU A 28 -2.72 -3.60 3.73
C LEU A 28 -1.51 -2.96 3.05
N GLU A 29 -1.20 -3.33 1.81
CA GLU A 29 -0.15 -2.68 1.03
C GLU A 29 -0.41 -1.19 0.80
N THR A 30 -1.67 -0.74 0.86
CA THR A 30 -2.02 0.69 0.78
C THR A 30 -1.28 1.53 1.83
N LEU A 31 -0.92 0.94 2.96
CA LEU A 31 -0.12 1.61 3.98
C LEU A 31 1.35 1.84 3.55
N ASN A 32 1.83 1.20 2.47
CA ASN A 32 3.13 1.51 1.88
C ASN A 32 3.20 2.96 1.37
N LEU A 33 2.07 3.56 0.99
CA LEU A 33 2.02 4.99 0.64
C LEU A 33 2.56 5.87 1.76
N PHE A 34 2.38 5.45 3.00
CA PHE A 34 2.77 6.20 4.21
C PHE A 34 4.05 5.66 4.87
N ILE A 35 4.20 4.33 5.01
CA ILE A 35 5.38 3.69 5.58
C ILE A 35 6.04 2.86 4.48
N PRO A 36 7.23 3.25 3.98
CA PRO A 36 7.92 2.47 2.97
C PRO A 36 8.24 1.09 3.53
N ARG A 37 8.29 0.10 2.68
CA ARG A 37 8.65 -1.29 3.04
C ARG A 37 7.83 -1.91 4.19
N LEU A 38 6.57 -1.44 4.40
CA LEU A 38 5.65 -2.13 5.31
C LEU A 38 5.44 -3.58 4.83
N MET A 39 5.24 -3.77 3.51
CA MET A 39 5.18 -5.10 2.88
C MET A 39 6.53 -5.54 2.27
N GLY A 40 7.62 -4.92 2.70
CA GLY A 40 8.95 -5.18 2.16
C GLY A 40 9.34 -4.26 1.00
N GLY A 41 10.48 -4.56 0.39
CA GLY A 41 11.03 -3.82 -0.74
C GLY A 41 10.66 -4.42 -2.10
N SER A 42 11.64 -4.46 -3.03
CA SER A 42 11.48 -5.17 -4.30
C SER A 42 11.44 -6.68 -4.10
N SER A 43 10.68 -7.37 -4.95
CA SER A 43 10.66 -8.85 -4.93
C SER A 43 12.01 -9.47 -5.26
N ASN A 44 12.85 -8.75 -6.01
CA ASN A 44 14.21 -9.17 -6.37
C ASN A 44 15.27 -8.59 -5.43
N GLU A 45 14.86 -7.93 -4.33
CA GLU A 45 15.80 -7.40 -3.35
C GLU A 45 16.46 -8.57 -2.62
N GLU A 46 17.76 -8.71 -2.83
CA GLU A 46 18.58 -9.60 -2.01
C GLU A 46 18.58 -9.07 -0.58
N GLY A 47 18.32 -9.93 0.39
CA GLY A 47 18.47 -9.54 1.78
C GLY A 47 19.90 -9.07 2.08
N SER A 48 20.14 -8.48 3.23
CA SER A 48 21.52 -8.13 3.64
C SER A 48 22.42 -9.38 3.62
N ASP A 49 23.72 -9.21 3.34
CA ASP A 49 24.70 -10.30 3.35
C ASP A 49 24.61 -11.13 4.65
N LYS A 50 24.36 -10.45 5.76
CA LYS A 50 24.16 -11.10 7.07
C LYS A 50 22.91 -11.96 7.13
N MET A 51 21.81 -11.50 6.52
CA MET A 51 20.57 -12.25 6.45
C MET A 51 20.74 -13.49 5.56
N MET A 52 21.38 -13.34 4.40
CA MET A 52 21.67 -14.45 3.49
C MET A 52 22.58 -15.50 4.12
N ALA A 53 23.69 -15.08 4.75
CA ALA A 53 24.61 -15.97 5.43
C ALA A 53 23.88 -16.76 6.54
N LYS A 54 23.00 -16.10 7.30
CA LYS A 54 22.26 -16.74 8.37
C LYS A 54 21.23 -17.75 7.85
N ILE A 55 20.53 -17.43 6.76
CA ILE A 55 19.60 -18.36 6.12
C ILE A 55 20.37 -19.61 5.63
N GLN A 56 21.51 -19.40 4.96
CA GLN A 56 22.35 -20.50 4.49
C GLN A 56 22.84 -21.40 5.63
N GLU A 57 23.32 -20.81 6.73
CA GLU A 57 23.71 -21.55 7.93
C GLU A 57 22.56 -22.36 8.49
N MET A 58 21.38 -21.77 8.62
CA MET A 58 20.19 -22.43 9.18
C MET A 58 19.72 -23.58 8.29
N VAL A 59 19.75 -23.41 6.95
CA VAL A 59 19.39 -24.45 5.99
C VAL A 59 20.40 -25.58 6.02
N GLN A 60 21.70 -25.28 5.99
CA GLN A 60 22.76 -26.31 6.05
C GLN A 60 22.76 -27.13 7.34
N THR A 61 22.41 -26.47 8.45
CA THR A 61 22.41 -27.13 9.77
C THR A 61 21.18 -28.00 10.01
N ASN A 62 20.01 -27.60 9.51
CA ASN A 62 18.74 -28.19 9.92
C ASN A 62 18.03 -28.96 8.80
N VAL A 63 18.40 -28.78 7.53
CA VAL A 63 17.80 -29.49 6.38
C VAL A 63 18.66 -30.70 6.05
N SER A 64 18.13 -31.90 6.30
CA SER A 64 18.89 -33.16 6.13
C SER A 64 18.45 -33.97 4.92
N SER A 65 17.27 -33.70 4.37
CA SER A 65 16.71 -34.45 3.26
C SER A 65 16.42 -33.58 2.04
N GLN A 66 16.44 -34.23 0.85
CA GLN A 66 16.06 -33.55 -0.40
C GLN A 66 14.59 -33.09 -0.39
N GLU A 67 13.72 -33.84 0.31
CA GLU A 67 12.31 -33.47 0.43
C GLU A 67 12.13 -32.18 1.25
N GLU A 68 12.84 -32.05 2.37
CA GLU A 68 12.86 -30.82 3.16
C GLU A 68 13.42 -29.64 2.36
N MET A 69 14.50 -29.87 1.60
CA MET A 69 15.07 -28.84 0.72
C MET A 69 14.04 -28.37 -0.31
N ASN A 70 13.32 -29.28 -0.94
CA ASN A 70 12.27 -28.95 -1.91
C ASN A 70 11.11 -28.18 -1.25
N ARG A 71 10.77 -28.48 -0.01
CA ARG A 71 9.74 -27.73 0.75
C ARG A 71 10.23 -26.31 1.04
N VAL A 72 11.45 -26.15 1.51
CA VAL A 72 12.06 -24.86 1.77
C VAL A 72 12.10 -24.00 0.49
N GLN A 73 12.52 -24.58 -0.63
CA GLN A 73 12.54 -23.86 -1.92
C GLN A 73 11.14 -23.43 -2.38
N LYS A 74 10.12 -24.25 -2.17
CA LYS A 74 8.72 -23.89 -2.47
C LYS A 74 8.19 -22.77 -1.58
N GLY A 75 8.66 -22.73 -0.32
CA GLY A 75 8.25 -21.71 0.64
C GLY A 75 8.89 -20.35 0.38
N PHE A 76 10.13 -20.33 -0.15
CA PHE A 76 10.79 -19.07 -0.46
C PHE A 76 10.21 -18.41 -1.72
N GLY A 77 9.56 -17.28 -1.55
CA GLY A 77 9.21 -16.35 -2.61
C GLY A 77 10.27 -15.23 -2.69
N SER A 78 9.96 -14.08 -2.12
CA SER A 78 10.90 -12.97 -1.94
C SER A 78 11.40 -12.93 -0.50
N LEU A 79 12.66 -12.56 -0.29
CA LEU A 79 13.23 -12.42 1.07
C LEU A 79 12.63 -11.23 1.82
N THR A 80 12.45 -10.13 1.13
CA THR A 80 12.02 -8.87 1.73
C THR A 80 10.55 -8.59 1.50
N TYR A 81 10.03 -8.84 0.28
CA TYR A 81 8.63 -8.58 -0.07
C TYR A 81 7.72 -9.74 0.40
N TRP A 82 6.60 -9.37 1.01
CA TRP A 82 5.58 -10.31 1.51
C TRP A 82 4.14 -9.84 1.23
N GLY A 83 3.96 -8.92 0.28
CA GLY A 83 2.65 -8.44 -0.17
C GLY A 83 1.91 -9.40 -1.10
N ASP A 84 0.75 -8.98 -1.57
CA ASP A 84 -0.18 -9.83 -2.34
C ASP A 84 0.16 -9.92 -3.84
N GLN A 85 1.03 -9.03 -4.36
CA GLN A 85 1.38 -9.06 -5.78
C GLN A 85 2.34 -10.21 -6.09
N PRO A 86 2.28 -10.81 -7.29
CA PRO A 86 3.22 -11.85 -7.70
C PRO A 86 4.69 -11.41 -7.68
N GLY A 87 4.91 -10.11 -7.78
CA GLY A 87 6.22 -9.47 -7.69
C GLY A 87 6.08 -7.97 -7.83
N THR A 88 7.07 -7.24 -7.34
CA THR A 88 7.11 -5.77 -7.43
C THR A 88 8.54 -5.29 -7.61
N SER A 89 8.73 -4.18 -8.31
CA SER A 89 10.02 -3.47 -8.39
C SER A 89 10.31 -2.64 -7.15
N GLY A 90 9.31 -2.41 -6.31
CA GLY A 90 9.39 -1.67 -5.07
C GLY A 90 8.02 -1.19 -4.60
N PRO A 91 7.91 -0.75 -3.35
CA PRO A 91 6.65 -0.25 -2.81
C PRO A 91 6.22 1.07 -3.46
N ALA A 92 4.92 1.24 -3.69
CA ALA A 92 4.35 2.54 -4.02
C ALA A 92 4.43 3.43 -2.77
N TYR A 93 5.44 4.31 -2.70
CA TYR A 93 5.70 5.15 -1.54
C TYR A 93 5.53 6.63 -1.87
N GLN A 94 4.51 7.23 -1.29
CA GLN A 94 4.19 8.65 -1.49
C GLN A 94 4.97 9.59 -0.55
N GLY A 95 5.39 9.08 0.59
CA GLY A 95 6.05 9.85 1.63
C GLY A 95 5.15 10.14 2.83
N ALA A 96 5.67 9.89 4.04
CA ALA A 96 4.92 10.08 5.28
C ALA A 96 4.45 11.54 5.46
N VAL A 97 5.30 12.51 5.13
CA VAL A 97 4.97 13.94 5.19
C VAL A 97 3.87 14.29 4.20
N VAL A 98 3.99 13.83 2.95
CA VAL A 98 2.99 14.13 1.91
C VAL A 98 1.64 13.52 2.28
N CYS A 99 1.61 12.27 2.75
CA CYS A 99 0.39 11.62 3.22
C CYS A 99 -0.25 12.36 4.41
N PHE A 100 0.57 12.79 5.37
CA PHE A 100 0.11 13.59 6.51
C PHE A 100 -0.46 14.93 6.08
N LEU A 101 0.25 15.65 5.22
CA LEU A 101 -0.22 16.93 4.69
C LEU A 101 -1.46 16.78 3.79
N ALA A 102 -1.55 15.69 3.00
CA ALA A 102 -2.74 15.37 2.22
C ALA A 102 -3.94 15.11 3.15
N PHE A 103 -3.72 14.34 4.24
CA PHE A 103 -4.76 14.12 5.24
C PHE A 103 -5.26 15.44 5.85
N LEU A 104 -4.37 16.35 6.25
CA LEU A 104 -4.73 17.70 6.69
C LEU A 104 -5.43 18.48 5.58
N GLY A 105 -4.98 18.33 4.34
CA GLY A 105 -5.57 18.97 3.16
C GLY A 105 -7.05 18.62 2.98
N PHE A 106 -7.45 17.40 3.29
CA PHE A 106 -8.87 17.01 3.28
C PHE A 106 -9.72 17.75 4.33
N PHE A 107 -9.12 18.35 5.33
CA PHE A 107 -9.85 19.19 6.30
C PHE A 107 -9.77 20.67 5.92
N PHE A 108 -8.64 21.14 5.41
CA PHE A 108 -8.38 22.55 5.19
C PHE A 108 -8.69 23.05 3.78
N ALA A 109 -8.51 22.21 2.73
CA ALA A 109 -8.75 22.64 1.36
C ALA A 109 -10.21 23.03 1.10
N HIS A 110 -10.42 23.86 0.07
CA HIS A 110 -11.75 24.33 -0.31
C HIS A 110 -12.68 23.17 -0.67
N LYS A 111 -13.94 23.23 -0.29
CA LYS A 111 -14.95 22.18 -0.56
C LYS A 111 -14.99 21.78 -2.05
N LYS A 112 -14.80 22.75 -2.97
CA LYS A 112 -14.75 22.54 -4.42
C LYS A 112 -13.71 21.50 -4.83
N TYR A 113 -12.53 21.49 -4.21
CA TYR A 113 -11.42 20.58 -4.55
C TYR A 113 -11.43 19.32 -3.68
N ARG A 114 -11.77 19.46 -2.41
CA ARG A 114 -11.70 18.42 -1.41
C ARG A 114 -12.49 17.18 -1.77
N TYR A 115 -13.77 17.33 -2.13
CA TYR A 115 -14.66 16.17 -2.31
C TYR A 115 -14.35 15.36 -3.56
N TRP A 116 -14.03 16.00 -4.69
CA TRP A 116 -13.71 15.26 -5.88
C TRP A 116 -12.34 14.58 -5.78
N ILE A 117 -11.33 15.24 -5.17
CA ILE A 117 -10.02 14.64 -4.93
C ILE A 117 -10.15 13.43 -3.99
N LEU A 118 -10.92 13.57 -2.91
CA LEU A 118 -11.18 12.46 -1.99
C LEU A 118 -11.87 11.29 -2.70
N GLY A 119 -12.94 11.57 -3.46
CA GLY A 119 -13.66 10.56 -4.22
C GLY A 119 -12.78 9.87 -5.26
N ALA A 120 -11.99 10.64 -6.03
CA ALA A 120 -11.04 10.10 -6.99
C ALA A 120 -9.95 9.26 -6.32
N SER A 121 -9.40 9.70 -5.20
CA SER A 121 -8.38 8.94 -4.45
C SER A 121 -8.94 7.62 -3.91
N ILE A 122 -10.13 7.64 -3.32
CA ILE A 122 -10.80 6.42 -2.82
C ILE A 122 -11.07 5.47 -4.00
N LEU A 123 -11.67 5.95 -5.08
CA LEU A 123 -11.96 5.11 -6.26
C LEU A 123 -10.67 4.48 -6.82
N THR A 124 -9.60 5.26 -6.93
CA THR A 124 -8.30 4.80 -7.41
C THR A 124 -7.73 3.68 -6.53
N ILE A 125 -7.78 3.85 -5.22
CA ILE A 125 -7.32 2.82 -4.27
C ILE A 125 -8.18 1.55 -4.39
N LEU A 126 -9.50 1.68 -4.47
CA LEU A 126 -10.41 0.54 -4.64
C LEU A 126 -10.16 -0.22 -5.95
N LEU A 127 -9.87 0.49 -7.03
CA LEU A 127 -9.50 -0.12 -8.33
C LEU A 127 -8.12 -0.79 -8.25
N ALA A 128 -7.15 -0.19 -7.55
CA ALA A 128 -5.84 -0.79 -7.36
C ALA A 128 -5.90 -2.13 -6.60
N TRP A 129 -6.87 -2.30 -5.69
CA TRP A 129 -7.07 -3.55 -4.98
C TRP A 129 -7.51 -4.71 -5.89
N GLY A 130 -8.03 -4.44 -7.08
CA GLY A 130 -8.31 -5.43 -8.12
C GLY A 130 -9.02 -6.68 -7.62
N SER A 131 -8.34 -7.85 -7.65
CA SER A 131 -8.87 -9.13 -7.14
C SER A 131 -9.18 -9.11 -5.65
N ASN A 132 -8.53 -8.25 -4.87
CA ASN A 132 -8.78 -8.10 -3.44
C ASN A 132 -10.09 -7.35 -3.13
N PHE A 133 -10.72 -6.70 -4.14
CA PHE A 133 -12.01 -6.04 -4.03
C PHE A 133 -12.84 -6.17 -5.31
N LEU A 134 -13.31 -7.37 -5.60
CA LEU A 134 -13.95 -7.75 -6.86
C LEU A 134 -15.19 -6.92 -7.21
N ILE A 135 -15.97 -6.44 -6.24
CA ILE A 135 -17.21 -5.68 -6.50
C ILE A 135 -16.95 -4.49 -7.43
N VAL A 136 -15.91 -3.71 -7.16
CA VAL A 136 -15.56 -2.54 -7.98
C VAL A 136 -14.89 -2.99 -9.28
N SER A 137 -14.01 -3.99 -9.21
CA SER A 137 -13.31 -4.49 -10.39
C SER A 137 -14.28 -5.08 -11.42
N ASP A 138 -15.25 -5.88 -10.97
CA ASP A 138 -16.26 -6.49 -11.84
C ASP A 138 -17.15 -5.43 -12.49
N PHE A 139 -17.59 -4.43 -11.72
CA PHE A 139 -18.33 -3.31 -12.27
C PHE A 139 -17.55 -2.63 -13.41
N PHE A 140 -16.27 -2.35 -13.22
CA PHE A 140 -15.45 -1.70 -14.24
C PHE A 140 -15.17 -2.60 -15.45
N ILE A 141 -14.96 -3.90 -15.25
CA ILE A 141 -14.76 -4.87 -16.33
C ILE A 141 -16.02 -4.99 -17.20
N ASP A 142 -17.21 -4.97 -16.58
CA ASP A 142 -18.46 -5.19 -17.29
C ASP A 142 -19.01 -3.94 -17.96
N PHE A 143 -18.84 -2.76 -17.34
CA PHE A 143 -19.49 -1.53 -17.77
C PHE A 143 -18.56 -0.47 -18.35
N VAL A 144 -17.25 -0.51 -18.07
CA VAL A 144 -16.33 0.52 -18.57
C VAL A 144 -15.64 0.03 -19.84
N PRO A 145 -15.87 0.67 -21.00
CA PRO A 145 -15.24 0.28 -22.25
C PRO A 145 -13.72 0.28 -22.12
N PHE A 146 -13.09 -0.72 -22.74
CA PHE A 146 -11.64 -0.90 -22.78
C PHE A 146 -10.95 -1.19 -21.44
N TYR A 147 -11.65 -1.21 -20.31
CA TYR A 147 -11.04 -1.57 -19.03
C TYR A 147 -10.40 -2.97 -19.08
N ASN A 148 -11.01 -3.89 -19.83
CA ASN A 148 -10.51 -5.25 -20.07
C ASN A 148 -9.25 -5.34 -20.97
N LYS A 149 -8.67 -4.22 -21.36
CA LYS A 149 -7.39 -4.14 -22.09
C LYS A 149 -6.23 -3.77 -21.16
N PHE A 150 -6.53 -3.31 -19.96
CA PHE A 150 -5.50 -2.94 -18.99
C PHE A 150 -5.07 -4.15 -18.15
N ARG A 151 -3.79 -4.18 -17.85
CA ARG A 151 -3.14 -5.15 -16.99
C ARG A 151 -2.52 -4.40 -15.82
N ALA A 152 -2.37 -5.08 -14.66
CA ALA A 152 -1.82 -4.50 -13.46
C ALA A 152 -2.67 -3.36 -12.86
N PRO A 153 -3.76 -3.69 -12.15
CA PRO A 153 -4.61 -2.72 -11.46
C PRO A 153 -3.84 -1.78 -10.52
N SER A 154 -2.77 -2.27 -9.87
CA SER A 154 -1.92 -1.45 -8.99
C SER A 154 -1.31 -0.23 -9.65
N SER A 155 -1.12 -0.23 -10.99
CA SER A 155 -0.55 0.91 -11.71
C SER A 155 -1.40 2.18 -11.63
N ILE A 156 -2.70 2.07 -11.34
CA ILE A 156 -3.60 3.23 -11.19
C ILE A 156 -3.23 4.09 -9.97
N LEU A 157 -2.42 3.59 -9.03
CA LEU A 157 -1.97 4.35 -7.86
C LEU A 157 -1.22 5.64 -8.23
N VAL A 158 -0.68 5.74 -9.45
CA VAL A 158 -0.08 6.99 -9.97
C VAL A 158 -1.05 8.19 -9.85
N VAL A 159 -2.36 7.94 -9.91
CA VAL A 159 -3.37 8.99 -9.72
C VAL A 159 -3.36 9.50 -8.27
N VAL A 160 -3.26 8.60 -7.29
CA VAL A 160 -3.13 8.97 -5.87
C VAL A 160 -1.82 9.73 -5.63
N GLU A 161 -0.74 9.28 -6.27
CA GLU A 161 0.58 9.94 -6.18
C GLU A 161 0.55 11.37 -6.70
N LEU A 162 -0.33 11.69 -7.66
CA LEU A 162 -0.59 13.05 -8.13
C LEU A 162 -1.54 13.81 -7.20
N LEU A 163 -2.62 13.17 -6.76
CA LEU A 163 -3.70 13.84 -6.01
C LEU A 163 -3.32 14.19 -4.58
N PHE A 164 -2.48 13.38 -3.92
CA PHE A 164 -2.08 13.65 -2.54
C PHE A 164 -1.22 14.92 -2.41
N PRO A 165 -0.16 15.13 -3.20
CA PRO A 165 0.57 16.41 -3.18
C PRO A 165 -0.34 17.59 -3.54
N LEU A 166 -1.25 17.42 -4.50
CA LEU A 166 -2.17 18.47 -4.91
C LEU A 166 -3.05 18.93 -3.74
N ILE A 167 -3.72 17.98 -3.05
CA ILE A 167 -4.59 18.35 -1.92
C ILE A 167 -3.77 18.87 -0.72
N ALA A 168 -2.54 18.37 -0.52
CA ALA A 168 -1.63 18.87 0.50
C ALA A 168 -1.29 20.34 0.28
N ILE A 169 -0.91 20.72 -0.94
CA ILE A 169 -0.59 22.12 -1.31
C ILE A 169 -1.81 23.01 -1.17
N LEU A 170 -2.99 22.58 -1.66
CA LEU A 170 -4.23 23.34 -1.54
C LEU A 170 -4.64 23.53 -0.08
N GLY A 171 -4.43 22.52 0.75
CA GLY A 171 -4.69 22.59 2.19
C GLY A 171 -3.74 23.53 2.91
N LEU A 172 -2.43 23.45 2.65
CA LEU A 172 -1.42 24.34 3.21
C LEU A 172 -1.63 25.79 2.78
N TYR A 173 -1.88 26.02 1.50
CA TYR A 173 -2.20 27.36 1.00
C TYR A 173 -3.33 27.99 1.81
N ARG A 174 -4.41 27.27 2.01
CA ARG A 174 -5.56 27.78 2.75
C ARG A 174 -5.30 27.87 4.26
N PHE A 175 -4.50 26.99 4.82
CA PHE A 175 -4.10 27.04 6.23
C PHE A 175 -3.37 28.34 6.57
N PHE A 176 -2.44 28.78 5.71
CA PHE A 176 -1.68 30.01 5.92
C PHE A 176 -2.42 31.27 5.50
N ASN A 177 -3.24 31.22 4.45
CA ASN A 177 -3.89 32.40 3.87
C ASN A 177 -5.39 32.51 4.26
N SER A 178 -5.81 31.88 5.34
CA SER A 178 -7.22 31.87 5.75
C SER A 178 -7.80 33.26 6.08
N ASN A 179 -6.96 34.24 6.39
CA ASN A 179 -7.34 35.61 6.75
C ASN A 179 -7.41 36.56 5.54
N GLU A 180 -6.93 36.15 4.36
CA GLU A 180 -6.84 37.01 3.18
C GLU A 180 -8.00 36.84 2.20
N THR A 181 -8.89 35.87 2.41
CA THR A 181 -10.00 35.63 1.49
C THR A 181 -11.06 36.72 1.65
N THR A 182 -11.15 37.56 0.63
CA THR A 182 -12.19 38.57 0.38
C THR A 182 -13.60 37.97 0.15
N GLU A 183 -13.80 36.70 0.43
CA GLU A 183 -15.09 36.05 0.29
C GLU A 183 -15.98 36.34 1.48
N THR A 184 -16.93 37.25 1.25
CA THR A 184 -17.98 37.79 2.12
C THR A 184 -18.98 36.73 2.68
N LYS A 185 -18.64 35.45 2.72
CA LYS A 185 -19.47 34.41 3.35
C LYS A 185 -18.74 33.80 4.53
N ALA A 186 -19.22 34.15 5.73
CA ALA A 186 -18.75 33.65 7.02
C ALA A 186 -18.63 32.10 7.14
N GLU A 187 -19.17 31.37 6.19
CA GLU A 187 -19.24 29.91 6.16
C GLU A 187 -17.90 29.22 5.80
N ASN A 188 -16.89 29.97 5.35
CA ASN A 188 -15.64 29.41 4.81
C ASN A 188 -14.35 29.81 5.56
N VAL A 189 -14.44 30.53 6.65
CA VAL A 189 -13.27 30.97 7.43
C VAL A 189 -12.79 29.82 8.32
N LEU A 190 -11.50 29.44 8.17
CA LEU A 190 -10.85 28.49 9.09
C LEU A 190 -10.46 29.24 10.36
N THR A 191 -11.20 29.00 11.47
CA THR A 191 -10.82 29.56 12.75
C THR A 191 -9.53 28.97 13.28
N GLU A 192 -8.72 29.76 13.99
CA GLU A 192 -7.45 29.29 14.57
C GLU A 192 -7.66 28.08 15.52
N ASP A 193 -8.76 28.07 16.28
CA ASP A 193 -9.13 26.94 17.13
C ASP A 193 -9.39 25.65 16.32
N TYR A 194 -10.08 25.77 15.18
CA TYR A 194 -10.31 24.62 14.30
C TYR A 194 -9.00 24.09 13.72
N LYS A 195 -8.13 24.96 13.22
CA LYS A 195 -6.81 24.60 12.68
C LYS A 195 -6.00 23.82 13.72
N LYS A 196 -5.88 24.38 14.95
CA LYS A 196 -5.14 23.75 16.06
C LYS A 196 -5.73 22.40 16.45
N LYS A 197 -7.05 22.28 16.56
CA LYS A 197 -7.73 21.02 16.90
C LYS A 197 -7.49 19.96 15.83
N VAL A 198 -7.68 20.28 14.55
CA VAL A 198 -7.47 19.34 13.44
C VAL A 198 -6.00 18.91 13.40
N LEU A 199 -5.06 19.84 13.48
CA LEU A 199 -3.63 19.53 13.49
C LEU A 199 -3.28 18.60 14.66
N LEU A 200 -3.69 18.93 15.88
CA LEU A 200 -3.41 18.16 17.07
C LEU A 200 -3.98 16.73 16.98
N TRP A 201 -5.28 16.61 16.69
CA TRP A 201 -5.93 15.29 16.67
C TRP A 201 -5.45 14.42 15.49
N SER A 202 -5.16 15.03 14.34
CA SER A 202 -4.57 14.32 13.20
C SER A 202 -3.17 13.82 13.52
N SER A 203 -2.35 14.66 14.15
CA SER A 203 -1.00 14.27 14.57
C SER A 203 -1.04 13.16 15.61
N VAL A 204 -1.82 13.33 16.68
CA VAL A 204 -1.97 12.31 17.73
C VAL A 204 -2.50 11.00 17.16
N GLY A 205 -3.50 11.04 16.27
CA GLY A 205 -4.08 9.86 15.66
C GLY A 205 -3.06 9.12 14.77
N ILE A 206 -2.42 9.81 13.83
CA ILE A 206 -1.47 9.18 12.90
C ILE A 206 -0.22 8.69 13.63
N LEU A 207 0.37 9.51 14.51
CA LEU A 207 1.53 9.12 15.31
C LEU A 207 1.19 7.96 16.25
N GLY A 208 0.03 8.01 16.90
CA GLY A 208 -0.44 6.95 17.80
C GLY A 208 -0.63 5.60 17.09
N VAL A 209 -1.33 5.60 15.95
CA VAL A 209 -1.52 4.38 15.14
C VAL A 209 -0.17 3.83 14.66
N THR A 210 0.70 4.70 14.13
CA THR A 210 2.03 4.29 13.67
C THR A 210 2.88 3.72 14.81
N PHE A 211 2.79 4.33 15.99
CA PHE A 211 3.49 3.85 17.19
C PHE A 211 2.96 2.50 17.68
N ILE A 212 1.64 2.30 17.67
CA ILE A 212 1.02 1.00 17.99
C ILE A 212 1.48 -0.08 17.00
N LEU A 213 1.48 0.22 15.71
CA LEU A 213 2.00 -0.71 14.70
C LEU A 213 3.48 -1.00 14.88
N MET A 214 4.28 0.00 15.25
CA MET A 214 5.72 -0.19 15.54
C MET A 214 5.96 -1.12 16.73
N LEU A 215 5.10 -1.12 17.74
CA LEU A 215 5.21 -1.99 18.91
C LEU A 215 4.60 -3.38 18.68
N PHE A 216 3.42 -3.44 18.10
CA PHE A 216 2.60 -4.64 18.02
C PHE A 216 2.43 -5.17 16.59
N GLY A 217 3.05 -4.55 15.59
CA GLY A 217 2.90 -4.87 14.18
C GLY A 217 3.21 -6.34 13.86
N LYS A 218 4.19 -6.96 14.52
CA LYS A 218 4.51 -8.37 14.35
C LYS A 218 3.29 -9.28 14.59
N SER A 219 2.52 -9.01 15.62
CA SER A 219 1.32 -9.78 15.98
C SER A 219 0.10 -9.40 15.13
N ILE A 220 0.02 -8.15 14.65
CA ILE A 220 -1.14 -7.64 13.91
C ILE A 220 -1.04 -7.99 12.43
N LEU A 221 0.14 -7.84 11.82
CA LEU A 221 0.35 -7.95 10.38
C LEU A 221 0.92 -9.30 9.94
N GLY A 222 1.61 -10.02 10.84
CA GLY A 222 2.18 -11.34 10.60
C GLY A 222 3.54 -11.34 9.90
N PHE A 223 3.78 -10.49 8.89
CA PHE A 223 5.03 -10.37 8.11
C PHE A 223 5.46 -11.63 7.35
N TYR A 224 4.49 -12.43 6.90
CA TYR A 224 4.70 -13.63 6.10
C TYR A 224 3.59 -13.81 5.06
N THR A 225 3.89 -14.56 4.01
CA THR A 225 2.90 -15.00 3.03
C THR A 225 2.27 -16.35 3.43
N SER A 226 1.11 -16.68 2.85
CA SER A 226 0.45 -17.99 3.08
C SER A 226 1.33 -19.16 2.65
N ASN A 227 2.12 -19.01 1.58
CA ASN A 227 3.05 -20.02 1.10
C ASN A 227 4.19 -20.25 2.11
N GLU A 228 4.80 -19.19 2.60
CA GLU A 228 5.85 -19.27 3.61
C GLU A 228 5.36 -20.00 4.86
N LYS A 229 4.17 -19.63 5.35
CA LYS A 229 3.56 -20.29 6.52
C LYS A 229 3.30 -21.79 6.30
N THR A 230 3.01 -22.19 5.06
CA THR A 230 2.68 -23.59 4.72
C THR A 230 3.93 -24.44 4.53
N TYR A 231 4.97 -23.90 3.91
CA TYR A 231 6.11 -24.68 3.45
C TYR A 231 7.39 -24.46 4.25
N LEU A 232 7.60 -23.28 4.86
CA LEU A 232 8.81 -23.03 5.63
C LEU A 232 8.74 -23.66 7.02
N PRO A 233 9.84 -24.24 7.50
CA PRO A 233 9.93 -24.66 8.88
C PRO A 233 9.89 -23.45 9.83
N PRO A 234 9.36 -23.63 11.07
CA PRO A 234 9.11 -22.52 11.99
C PRO A 234 10.34 -21.64 12.27
N TYR A 235 11.52 -22.24 12.40
CA TYR A 235 12.75 -21.50 12.67
C TYR A 235 13.16 -20.52 11.54
N LEU A 236 12.92 -20.90 10.26
CA LEU A 236 13.17 -20.02 9.12
C LEU A 236 12.09 -18.95 9.00
N LEU A 237 10.82 -19.32 9.22
CA LEU A 237 9.71 -18.39 9.17
C LEU A 237 9.87 -17.30 10.25
N ASP A 238 10.15 -17.68 11.49
CA ASP A 238 10.35 -16.75 12.59
C ASP A 238 11.51 -15.79 12.32
N PHE A 239 12.61 -16.31 11.76
CA PHE A 239 13.76 -15.49 11.38
C PHE A 239 13.38 -14.45 10.30
N LEU A 240 12.68 -14.86 9.23
CA LEU A 240 12.23 -13.95 8.18
C LEU A 240 11.29 -12.85 8.73
N VAL A 241 10.32 -13.27 9.55
CA VAL A 241 9.39 -12.35 10.21
C VAL A 241 10.13 -11.32 11.06
N ASP A 242 11.14 -11.75 11.80
CA ASP A 242 11.93 -10.85 12.66
C ASP A 242 12.74 -9.86 11.84
N GLU A 243 13.38 -10.28 10.75
CA GLU A 243 14.14 -9.39 9.88
C GLU A 243 13.23 -8.37 9.18
N ARG A 244 12.09 -8.79 8.64
CA ARG A 244 11.09 -7.90 8.02
C ARG A 244 10.53 -6.90 9.02
N PHE A 245 10.22 -7.35 10.22
CA PHE A 245 9.73 -6.50 11.30
C PHE A 245 10.76 -5.46 11.76
N LYS A 246 12.04 -5.81 11.80
CA LYS A 246 13.13 -4.84 12.08
C LYS A 246 13.17 -3.72 11.04
N VAL A 247 13.10 -4.07 9.74
CA VAL A 247 13.08 -3.08 8.65
C VAL A 247 11.86 -2.18 8.77
N PHE A 248 10.68 -2.76 8.97
CA PHE A 248 9.45 -2.01 9.19
C PHE A 248 9.56 -1.02 10.36
N ARG A 249 10.08 -1.47 11.51
CA ARG A 249 10.22 -0.60 12.70
C ARG A 249 11.11 0.62 12.45
N ILE A 250 12.19 0.45 11.70
CA ILE A 250 13.08 1.56 11.32
C ILE A 250 12.32 2.58 10.46
N ASP A 251 11.55 2.11 9.49
CA ASP A 251 10.82 3.00 8.59
C ASP A 251 9.59 3.63 9.28
N ALA A 252 8.91 2.92 10.15
CA ALA A 252 7.87 3.47 11.00
C ALA A 252 8.40 4.57 11.94
N LEU A 253 9.58 4.36 12.54
CA LEU A 253 10.23 5.37 13.35
C LEU A 253 10.58 6.63 12.56
N LYS A 254 11.11 6.48 11.33
CA LYS A 254 11.35 7.62 10.43
C LYS A 254 10.06 8.37 10.11
N ALA A 255 8.96 7.65 9.81
CA ALA A 255 7.66 8.26 9.55
C ALA A 255 7.16 9.05 10.77
N ILE A 256 7.29 8.50 11.99
CA ILE A 256 6.96 9.19 13.24
C ILE A 256 7.77 10.49 13.38
N ILE A 257 9.08 10.43 13.17
CA ILE A 257 9.96 11.61 13.29
C ILE A 257 9.57 12.68 12.27
N TYR A 258 9.40 12.31 10.99
CA TYR A 258 9.07 13.26 9.94
C TYR A 258 7.69 13.91 10.13
N VAL A 259 6.68 13.13 10.49
CA VAL A 259 5.34 13.67 10.81
C VAL A 259 5.39 14.52 12.08
N GLY A 260 6.13 14.09 13.11
CA GLY A 260 6.32 14.85 14.35
C GLY A 260 6.95 16.23 14.10
N ILE A 261 8.03 16.28 13.32
CA ILE A 261 8.66 17.57 12.94
C ILE A 261 7.68 18.42 12.13
N THR A 262 7.01 17.82 11.12
CA THR A 262 6.06 18.56 10.28
C THR A 262 4.88 19.13 11.06
N SER A 263 4.43 18.44 12.09
CA SER A 263 3.30 18.89 12.93
C SER A 263 3.71 19.93 13.98
N ALA A 264 5.02 20.10 14.26
CA ALA A 264 5.54 21.05 15.22
C ALA A 264 5.87 22.42 14.59
N VAL A 265 6.03 22.47 13.27
CA VAL A 265 6.28 23.71 12.48
C VAL A 265 4.97 24.36 12.08
#